data_11e618afe3a3c22caa9b3ac1c1a18f24
#
_entry.id   11e618afe3a3c22caa9b3ac1c1a18f24
#
_cell.length_a   1.000
_cell.length_b   1.000
_cell.length_c   1.000
_cell.angle_alpha   90.00
_cell.angle_beta   90.00
_cell.angle_gamma   90.00
#
_symmetry.space_group_name_H-M   'P 1'
#
loop_
_entity.id
_entity.type
_entity.pdbx_description
1 polymer ?
#
loop_
_entity_poly.entity_id
_entity_poly.type
_entity_poly.pdbx_seq_one_letter_code
_entity_poly.pdbx_strand_id
1 'polypeptide(L)'
;MNKPDVDSIDGLSPAISIEQKTTQKNPRSTVGTVTEIYDYLRVLYARVGVPYSPTTGKPIKSQSVSEMTDLIIKNNIDKRIYILSPIVRDRKGEYRKEIEDLKKRGYQRLKVDNVVYDIDEVPSLKKNFKHNIDVVIDRLVVKKNIQQRLSESIEVALTLSDGLLYLENLDTDKISIFSSKFACPVSGFSIEEIEPRLFSFNAPQGACSECDGLGVEKYFDEYKIVPDETRSISDGAIKP
;
A
#
# COMPACT_ATOMS: atom_id res chain seq x y z
N MET A 1 -43.69 22.01 -9.45
CA MET A 1 -44.90 22.86 -9.40
C MET A 1 -44.49 24.30 -9.57
N ASN A 2 -45.09 25.02 -10.51
CA ASN A 2 -44.89 26.47 -10.61
C ASN A 2 -45.61 27.14 -9.45
N LYS A 3 -44.98 28.17 -8.86
CA LYS A 3 -45.65 28.97 -7.85
C LYS A 3 -46.87 29.65 -8.45
N PRO A 4 -48.04 29.66 -7.76
CA PRO A 4 -49.17 30.40 -8.22
C PRO A 4 -48.89 31.91 -8.23
N ASP A 5 -49.40 32.59 -9.23
CA ASP A 5 -49.30 34.04 -9.38
C ASP A 5 -50.46 34.69 -8.55
N VAL A 6 -50.10 35.00 -7.31
CA VAL A 6 -51.06 35.58 -6.33
C VAL A 6 -50.38 36.67 -5.53
N ASP A 7 -51.08 37.77 -5.28
CA ASP A 7 -50.55 38.96 -4.54
C ASP A 7 -50.51 38.70 -3.03
N SER A 8 -51.51 37.99 -2.49
CA SER A 8 -51.50 37.58 -1.07
C SER A 8 -52.36 36.34 -0.83
N ILE A 9 -52.01 35.59 0.22
CA ILE A 9 -52.78 34.43 0.67
C ILE A 9 -53.00 34.60 2.18
N ASP A 10 -54.24 34.89 2.54
CA ASP A 10 -54.59 35.09 3.96
C ASP A 10 -55.54 33.97 4.43
N GLY A 11 -55.56 33.72 5.77
CA GLY A 11 -56.49 32.77 6.40
C GLY A 11 -56.08 31.29 6.28
N LEU A 12 -54.87 30.98 5.90
CA LEU A 12 -54.38 29.59 5.91
C LEU A 12 -54.18 29.11 7.36
N SER A 13 -54.70 27.94 7.69
CA SER A 13 -54.36 27.25 8.93
C SER A 13 -52.88 26.82 8.91
N PRO A 14 -52.19 26.76 10.04
CA PRO A 14 -50.84 26.22 10.13
C PRO A 14 -50.77 24.83 9.46
N ALA A 15 -49.97 24.70 8.42
CA ALA A 15 -49.76 23.43 7.75
C ALA A 15 -48.45 22.82 8.24
N ILE A 16 -48.49 21.57 8.68
CA ILE A 16 -47.28 20.78 8.96
C ILE A 16 -47.03 19.90 7.75
N SER A 17 -45.96 20.17 7.03
CA SER A 17 -45.49 19.29 5.96
C SER A 17 -44.42 18.35 6.55
N ILE A 18 -44.69 17.05 6.52
CA ILE A 18 -43.70 16.03 6.81
C ILE A 18 -43.18 15.55 5.44
N GLU A 19 -42.07 16.09 5.01
CA GLU A 19 -41.39 15.58 3.85
C GLU A 19 -40.51 14.39 4.26
N GLN A 20 -40.69 13.26 3.60
CA GLN A 20 -39.67 12.22 3.60
C GLN A 20 -38.44 12.82 2.93
N LYS A 21 -37.35 12.96 3.69
CA LYS A 21 -36.09 13.50 3.18
C LYS A 21 -35.73 12.70 1.94
N THR A 22 -36.06 13.22 0.76
CA THR A 22 -35.55 12.64 -0.48
C THR A 22 -34.05 12.69 -0.35
N THR A 23 -33.44 11.52 -0.32
CA THR A 23 -31.99 11.37 -0.14
C THR A 23 -31.30 12.40 -1.01
N GLN A 24 -30.61 13.33 -0.36
CA GLN A 24 -29.73 14.25 -1.09
C GLN A 24 -28.92 13.38 -2.04
N LYS A 25 -28.84 13.74 -3.32
CA LYS A 25 -28.04 13.05 -4.34
C LYS A 25 -26.53 13.18 -4.05
N ASN A 26 -26.16 13.01 -2.79
CA ASN A 26 -24.77 12.98 -2.36
C ASN A 26 -24.34 11.49 -2.33
N PRO A 27 -23.50 11.06 -3.28
CA PRO A 27 -23.06 9.68 -3.38
C PRO A 27 -22.35 9.16 -2.12
N ARG A 28 -21.89 10.07 -1.26
CA ARG A 28 -21.25 9.75 0.03
C ARG A 28 -22.26 9.54 1.17
N SER A 29 -23.54 9.85 0.94
CA SER A 29 -24.60 9.64 1.94
C SER A 29 -25.25 8.28 1.73
N THR A 30 -24.82 7.29 2.48
CA THR A 30 -25.37 5.92 2.49
C THR A 30 -26.10 5.66 3.80
N VAL A 31 -26.90 4.60 3.86
CA VAL A 31 -27.55 4.16 5.10
C VAL A 31 -26.50 3.98 6.21
N GLY A 32 -25.37 3.34 5.90
CA GLY A 32 -24.30 3.10 6.86
C GLY A 32 -23.70 4.38 7.45
N THR A 33 -23.57 5.46 6.65
CA THR A 33 -23.01 6.74 7.12
C THR A 33 -24.05 7.55 7.89
N VAL A 34 -25.33 7.51 7.50
CA VAL A 34 -26.41 8.24 8.18
C VAL A 34 -26.74 7.62 9.55
N THR A 35 -26.61 6.31 9.67
CA THR A 35 -26.86 5.55 10.91
C THR A 35 -25.63 5.40 11.78
N GLU A 36 -24.47 5.94 11.37
CA GLU A 36 -23.16 5.80 12.04
C GLU A 36 -22.63 4.35 12.11
N ILE A 37 -23.36 3.36 11.59
CA ILE A 37 -22.93 1.94 11.55
C ILE A 37 -21.58 1.81 10.86
N TYR A 38 -21.34 2.60 9.81
CA TYR A 38 -20.08 2.60 9.09
C TYR A 38 -18.88 3.00 9.95
N ASP A 39 -19.08 3.93 10.89
CA ASP A 39 -18.03 4.37 11.81
C ASP A 39 -17.61 3.25 12.77
N TYR A 40 -18.58 2.50 13.29
CA TYR A 40 -18.28 1.30 14.10
C TYR A 40 -17.57 0.22 13.28
N LEU A 41 -18.00 -0.03 12.04
CA LEU A 41 -17.37 -1.01 11.16
C LEU A 41 -15.91 -0.64 10.85
N ARG A 42 -15.60 0.63 10.57
CA ARG A 42 -14.23 1.09 10.36
C ARG A 42 -13.32 0.78 11.55
N VAL A 43 -13.79 1.08 12.75
CA VAL A 43 -13.04 0.79 13.98
C VAL A 43 -12.90 -0.71 14.18
N LEU A 44 -13.96 -1.48 13.98
CA LEU A 44 -13.95 -2.94 14.11
C LEU A 44 -12.90 -3.56 13.17
N TYR A 45 -12.95 -3.25 11.87
CA TYR A 45 -12.02 -3.80 10.89
C TYR A 45 -10.59 -3.33 11.13
N ALA A 46 -10.38 -2.10 11.58
CA ALA A 46 -9.04 -1.61 11.92
C ALA A 46 -8.43 -2.32 13.14
N ARG A 47 -9.25 -2.78 14.09
CA ARG A 47 -8.76 -3.39 15.34
C ARG A 47 -8.66 -4.91 15.31
N VAL A 48 -9.58 -5.59 14.64
CA VAL A 48 -9.67 -7.07 14.65
C VAL A 48 -9.67 -7.67 13.24
N GLY A 49 -9.69 -6.85 12.20
CA GLY A 49 -9.63 -7.31 10.82
C GLY A 49 -8.30 -7.97 10.50
N VAL A 50 -8.34 -9.07 9.76
CA VAL A 50 -7.16 -9.71 9.21
C VAL A 50 -7.02 -9.31 7.74
N PRO A 51 -5.98 -8.55 7.36
CA PRO A 51 -5.79 -8.16 5.97
C PRO A 51 -5.33 -9.34 5.12
N TYR A 52 -5.81 -9.39 3.91
CA TYR A 52 -5.42 -10.39 2.92
C TYR A 52 -4.79 -9.70 1.70
N SER A 53 -3.78 -10.34 1.13
CA SER A 53 -3.17 -9.86 -0.10
C SER A 53 -4.16 -9.95 -1.26
N PRO A 54 -4.41 -8.87 -2.00
CA PRO A 54 -5.30 -8.90 -3.15
C PRO A 54 -4.80 -9.80 -4.29
N THR A 55 -3.48 -10.02 -4.35
CA THR A 55 -2.84 -10.80 -5.41
C THR A 55 -2.79 -12.29 -5.08
N THR A 56 -2.56 -12.66 -3.82
CA THR A 56 -2.33 -14.05 -3.42
C THR A 56 -3.45 -14.65 -2.60
N GLY A 57 -4.39 -13.83 -2.09
CA GLY A 57 -5.46 -14.25 -1.17
C GLY A 57 -4.96 -14.76 0.19
N LYS A 58 -3.66 -14.58 0.49
CA LYS A 58 -3.08 -15.03 1.76
C LYS A 58 -3.17 -13.93 2.82
N PRO A 59 -3.34 -14.27 4.11
CA PRO A 59 -3.34 -13.29 5.18
C PRO A 59 -1.98 -12.61 5.29
N ILE A 60 -2.00 -11.31 5.54
CA ILE A 60 -0.83 -10.48 5.74
C ILE A 60 -0.70 -10.23 7.24
N LYS A 61 0.50 -10.45 7.79
CA LYS A 61 0.79 -10.20 9.21
C LYS A 61 2.02 -9.33 9.34
N SER A 62 1.96 -8.40 10.28
CA SER A 62 3.14 -7.71 10.80
C SER A 62 3.76 -8.59 11.91
N GLN A 63 5.07 -8.63 11.96
CA GLN A 63 5.82 -9.40 12.98
C GLN A 63 6.76 -8.45 13.71
N SER A 64 6.83 -8.58 15.03
CA SER A 64 7.85 -7.89 15.82
C SER A 64 9.23 -8.54 15.63
N VAL A 65 10.29 -7.80 15.89
CA VAL A 65 11.67 -8.33 15.84
C VAL A 65 11.84 -9.53 16.77
N SER A 66 11.22 -9.50 17.96
CA SER A 66 11.24 -10.62 18.89
C SER A 66 10.60 -11.87 18.31
N GLU A 67 9.40 -11.76 17.73
CA GLU A 67 8.70 -12.88 17.07
C GLU A 67 9.49 -13.45 15.90
N MET A 68 10.10 -12.58 15.08
CA MET A 68 10.98 -13.02 13.98
C MET A 68 12.18 -13.80 14.52
N THR A 69 12.82 -13.27 15.55
CA THR A 69 14.00 -13.89 16.18
C THR A 69 13.66 -15.29 16.72
N ASP A 70 12.56 -15.41 17.45
CA ASP A 70 12.10 -16.71 18.02
C ASP A 70 11.76 -17.71 16.93
N LEU A 71 11.05 -17.28 15.87
CA LEU A 71 10.73 -18.14 14.73
C LEU A 71 11.97 -18.59 13.97
N ILE A 72 12.93 -17.69 13.75
CA ILE A 72 14.19 -18.02 13.06
C ILE A 72 15.00 -19.03 13.86
N ILE A 73 15.17 -18.80 15.15
CA ILE A 73 15.89 -19.75 16.02
C ILE A 73 15.19 -21.12 16.03
N LYS A 74 13.88 -21.15 16.24
CA LYS A 74 13.09 -22.38 16.29
C LYS A 74 13.23 -23.23 15.04
N ASN A 75 13.22 -22.61 13.85
CA ASN A 75 13.14 -23.31 12.58
C ASN A 75 14.51 -23.60 11.93
N ASN A 76 15.60 -22.97 12.40
CA ASN A 76 16.89 -23.03 11.73
C ASN A 76 18.06 -23.42 12.66
N ILE A 77 17.80 -24.08 13.78
CA ILE A 77 18.86 -24.54 14.70
C ILE A 77 19.96 -25.27 13.91
N ASP A 78 21.23 -24.93 14.21
CA ASP A 78 22.47 -25.47 13.62
C ASP A 78 22.60 -25.27 12.10
N LYS A 79 21.71 -24.50 11.46
CA LYS A 79 21.78 -24.19 10.03
C LYS A 79 22.54 -22.90 9.77
N ARG A 80 23.17 -22.84 8.60
CA ARG A 80 23.80 -21.63 8.07
C ARG A 80 22.75 -20.77 7.38
N ILE A 81 22.69 -19.49 7.74
CA ILE A 81 21.72 -18.56 7.18
C ILE A 81 22.37 -17.26 6.73
N TYR A 82 21.79 -16.64 5.70
CA TYR A 82 21.97 -15.23 5.40
C TYR A 82 20.76 -14.44 5.88
N ILE A 83 21.03 -13.27 6.49
CA ILE A 83 20.06 -12.21 6.72
C ILE A 83 20.24 -11.20 5.61
N LEU A 84 19.21 -11.04 4.78
CA LEU A 84 19.24 -10.22 3.60
C LEU A 84 18.21 -9.09 3.71
N SER A 85 18.60 -7.90 3.26
CA SER A 85 17.73 -6.74 3.14
C SER A 85 17.45 -6.44 1.68
N PRO A 86 16.22 -6.70 1.16
CA PRO A 86 15.89 -6.48 -0.24
C PRO A 86 15.67 -4.98 -0.53
N ILE A 87 16.57 -4.37 -1.29
CA ILE A 87 16.51 -2.95 -1.67
C ILE A 87 15.96 -2.73 -3.07
N VAL A 88 16.16 -3.68 -3.97
CA VAL A 88 15.61 -3.64 -5.33
C VAL A 88 14.91 -4.96 -5.62
N ARG A 89 13.65 -4.89 -6.08
CA ARG A 89 12.83 -6.07 -6.37
C ARG A 89 12.19 -5.93 -7.76
N ASP A 90 12.62 -6.78 -8.70
CA ASP A 90 12.08 -6.88 -10.07
C ASP A 90 11.97 -5.52 -10.79
N ARG A 91 12.99 -4.65 -10.61
CA ARG A 91 13.03 -3.31 -11.19
C ARG A 91 14.16 -3.15 -12.19
N LYS A 92 13.88 -2.44 -13.28
CA LYS A 92 14.89 -2.07 -14.28
C LYS A 92 15.78 -0.94 -13.77
N GLY A 93 17.08 -1.02 -14.02
CA GLY A 93 18.02 0.03 -13.63
C GLY A 93 19.47 -0.45 -13.59
N GLU A 94 20.42 0.47 -13.53
CA GLU A 94 21.85 0.18 -13.36
C GLU A 94 22.30 0.17 -11.88
N TYR A 95 21.59 0.85 -11.02
CA TYR A 95 21.77 0.93 -9.56
C TYR A 95 23.19 1.29 -9.07
N ARG A 96 24.00 1.94 -9.91
CA ARG A 96 25.40 2.30 -9.58
C ARG A 96 25.49 3.20 -8.35
N LYS A 97 24.60 4.22 -8.27
CA LYS A 97 24.59 5.18 -7.15
C LYS A 97 24.18 4.50 -5.85
N GLU A 98 23.17 3.66 -5.90
CA GLU A 98 22.67 2.91 -4.76
C GLU A 98 23.75 1.96 -4.22
N ILE A 99 24.45 1.26 -5.09
CA ILE A 99 25.56 0.36 -4.73
C ILE A 99 26.72 1.16 -4.12
N GLU A 100 27.05 2.31 -4.70
CA GLU A 100 28.11 3.19 -4.18
C GLU A 100 27.78 3.76 -2.79
N ASP A 101 26.50 4.12 -2.56
CA ASP A 101 26.04 4.57 -1.26
C ASP A 101 26.06 3.47 -0.21
N LEU A 102 25.69 2.24 -0.58
CA LEU A 102 25.82 1.07 0.30
C LEU A 102 27.28 0.80 0.67
N LYS A 103 28.19 0.91 -0.30
CA LYS A 103 29.64 0.79 -0.06
C LYS A 103 30.12 1.86 0.95
N LYS A 104 29.70 3.13 0.78
CA LYS A 104 30.04 4.21 1.72
C LYS A 104 29.50 3.97 3.13
N ARG A 105 28.35 3.27 3.26
CA ARG A 105 27.78 2.86 4.55
C ARG A 105 28.47 1.65 5.17
N GLY A 106 29.48 1.05 4.48
CA GLY A 106 30.28 -0.04 4.99
C GLY A 106 29.74 -1.44 4.75
N TYR A 107 28.71 -1.60 3.91
CA TYR A 107 28.25 -2.93 3.51
C TYR A 107 29.28 -3.58 2.57
N GLN A 108 29.51 -4.87 2.79
CA GLN A 108 30.59 -5.59 2.10
C GLN A 108 30.08 -6.49 0.98
N ARG A 109 28.84 -6.98 1.07
CA ARG A 109 28.32 -7.98 0.15
C ARG A 109 26.90 -7.68 -0.29
N LEU A 110 26.65 -7.92 -1.58
CA LEU A 110 25.34 -7.84 -2.18
C LEU A 110 25.01 -9.18 -2.82
N LYS A 111 23.72 -9.56 -2.76
CA LYS A 111 23.18 -10.63 -3.58
C LYS A 111 22.44 -9.99 -4.76
N VAL A 112 22.98 -10.14 -5.96
CA VAL A 112 22.40 -9.59 -7.20
C VAL A 112 21.94 -10.74 -8.07
N ASP A 113 20.67 -10.75 -8.44
CA ASP A 113 20.04 -11.77 -9.29
C ASP A 113 20.39 -13.20 -8.82
N ASN A 114 20.29 -13.44 -7.53
CA ASN A 114 20.58 -14.69 -6.81
C ASN A 114 22.07 -15.06 -6.68
N VAL A 115 23.01 -14.22 -7.14
CA VAL A 115 24.44 -14.45 -6.96
C VAL A 115 25.00 -13.47 -5.94
N VAL A 116 25.81 -13.99 -4.99
CA VAL A 116 26.46 -13.15 -3.97
C VAL A 116 27.81 -12.65 -4.49
N TYR A 117 28.01 -11.35 -4.43
CA TYR A 117 29.23 -10.66 -4.81
C TYR A 117 29.79 -9.87 -3.63
N ASP A 118 31.08 -9.73 -3.53
CA ASP A 118 31.67 -8.64 -2.76
C ASP A 118 31.30 -7.31 -3.46
N ILE A 119 31.01 -6.26 -2.71
CA ILE A 119 30.40 -5.02 -3.24
C ILE A 119 31.28 -4.37 -4.32
N ASP A 120 32.58 -4.58 -4.27
CA ASP A 120 33.55 -4.07 -5.24
C ASP A 120 33.59 -4.89 -6.55
N GLU A 121 33.05 -6.11 -6.51
CA GLU A 121 33.06 -7.05 -7.64
C GLU A 121 31.69 -7.16 -8.32
N VAL A 122 30.71 -6.34 -7.89
CA VAL A 122 29.37 -6.33 -8.52
C VAL A 122 29.49 -5.94 -9.98
N PRO A 123 29.02 -6.77 -10.93
CA PRO A 123 29.10 -6.46 -12.33
C PRO A 123 28.22 -5.26 -12.71
N SER A 124 28.58 -4.58 -13.82
CA SER A 124 27.74 -3.51 -14.36
C SER A 124 26.38 -4.04 -14.78
N LEU A 125 25.31 -3.56 -14.12
CA LEU A 125 23.95 -4.00 -14.38
C LEU A 125 23.38 -3.32 -15.63
N LYS A 126 22.59 -4.06 -16.40
CA LYS A 126 22.01 -3.56 -17.66
C LYS A 126 20.71 -2.80 -17.38
N LYS A 127 20.64 -1.54 -17.78
CA LYS A 127 19.51 -0.62 -17.56
C LYS A 127 18.13 -1.18 -17.95
N ASN A 128 18.06 -1.98 -19.01
CA ASN A 128 16.80 -2.47 -19.58
C ASN A 128 16.34 -3.80 -18.98
N PHE A 129 17.16 -4.44 -18.14
CA PHE A 129 16.84 -5.69 -17.46
C PHE A 129 16.31 -5.41 -16.06
N LYS A 130 15.45 -6.29 -15.58
CA LYS A 130 14.97 -6.28 -14.22
C LYS A 130 16.00 -6.96 -13.33
N HIS A 131 16.28 -6.37 -12.20
CA HIS A 131 17.25 -6.86 -11.23
C HIS A 131 16.62 -6.99 -9.85
N ASN A 132 17.16 -7.92 -9.07
CA ASN A 132 16.92 -8.07 -7.63
C ASN A 132 18.24 -7.82 -6.93
N ILE A 133 18.25 -6.91 -5.95
CA ILE A 133 19.45 -6.58 -5.18
C ILE A 133 19.09 -6.65 -3.70
N ASP A 134 19.73 -7.59 -3.00
CA ASP A 134 19.62 -7.75 -1.56
C ASP A 134 20.97 -7.45 -0.90
N VAL A 135 20.96 -6.68 0.18
CA VAL A 135 22.16 -6.45 0.99
C VAL A 135 22.32 -7.60 1.97
N VAL A 136 23.48 -8.23 1.99
CA VAL A 136 23.83 -9.24 2.99
C VAL A 136 24.17 -8.54 4.29
N ILE A 137 23.25 -8.56 5.24
CA ILE A 137 23.43 -7.91 6.56
C ILE A 137 24.29 -8.75 7.46
N ASP A 138 23.98 -10.05 7.54
CA ASP A 138 24.77 -10.95 8.38
C ASP A 138 24.76 -12.37 7.80
N ARG A 139 25.82 -13.12 8.15
CA ARG A 139 25.99 -14.54 7.85
C ARG A 139 26.33 -15.28 9.11
N LEU A 140 25.45 -16.14 9.55
CA LEU A 140 25.62 -16.81 10.83
C LEU A 140 25.12 -18.26 10.84
N VAL A 141 25.60 -19.01 11.83
CA VAL A 141 25.06 -20.32 12.18
C VAL A 141 24.11 -20.14 13.35
N VAL A 142 22.88 -20.57 13.21
CA VAL A 142 21.87 -20.38 14.24
C VAL A 142 22.13 -21.30 15.43
N LYS A 143 22.46 -20.69 16.58
CA LYS A 143 22.64 -21.36 17.86
C LYS A 143 21.72 -20.75 18.91
N LYS A 144 21.48 -21.43 20.01
CA LYS A 144 20.59 -20.95 21.09
C LYS A 144 21.03 -19.61 21.72
N ASN A 145 22.32 -19.27 21.65
CA ASN A 145 22.91 -18.10 22.32
C ASN A 145 23.11 -16.89 21.38
N ILE A 146 22.55 -16.89 20.16
CA ILE A 146 22.75 -15.80 19.19
C ILE A 146 21.60 -14.78 19.18
N GLN A 147 20.66 -14.88 20.12
CA GLN A 147 19.41 -14.10 20.09
C GLN A 147 19.65 -12.60 19.96
N GLN A 148 20.58 -12.04 20.73
CA GLN A 148 20.90 -10.61 20.69
C GLN A 148 21.45 -10.21 19.31
N ARG A 149 22.49 -10.90 18.81
CA ARG A 149 23.08 -10.62 17.50
C ARG A 149 22.07 -10.76 16.36
N LEU A 150 21.22 -11.79 16.46
CA LEU A 150 20.18 -12.02 15.47
C LEU A 150 19.15 -10.88 15.45
N SER A 151 18.71 -10.42 16.63
CA SER A 151 17.78 -9.29 16.74
C SER A 151 18.37 -8.00 16.16
N GLU A 152 19.64 -7.68 16.49
CA GLU A 152 20.35 -6.52 15.95
C GLU A 152 20.45 -6.59 14.42
N SER A 153 20.79 -7.75 13.87
CA SER A 153 20.87 -7.95 12.41
C SER A 153 19.49 -7.84 11.72
N ILE A 154 18.44 -8.31 12.38
CA ILE A 154 17.05 -8.15 11.89
C ILE A 154 16.66 -6.67 11.87
N GLU A 155 16.93 -5.91 12.93
CA GLU A 155 16.62 -4.48 12.99
C GLU A 155 17.32 -3.69 11.88
N VAL A 156 18.61 -3.95 11.66
CA VAL A 156 19.37 -3.34 10.56
C VAL A 156 18.76 -3.68 9.20
N ALA A 157 18.43 -4.96 8.99
CA ALA A 157 17.82 -5.41 7.74
C ALA A 157 16.48 -4.74 7.47
N LEU A 158 15.60 -4.69 8.48
CA LEU A 158 14.27 -4.07 8.37
C LEU A 158 14.35 -2.56 8.14
N THR A 159 15.30 -1.89 8.79
CA THR A 159 15.50 -0.45 8.61
C THR A 159 15.95 -0.11 7.20
N LEU A 160 16.85 -0.91 6.64
CA LEU A 160 17.41 -0.67 5.32
C LEU A 160 16.40 -0.94 4.18
N SER A 161 15.53 -1.94 4.35
CA SER A 161 14.57 -2.39 3.34
C SER A 161 13.15 -1.86 3.54
N ASP A 162 12.97 -0.90 4.45
CA ASP A 162 11.64 -0.37 4.80
C ASP A 162 10.66 -1.44 5.30
N GLY A 163 11.16 -2.34 6.16
CA GLY A 163 10.35 -3.29 6.91
C GLY A 163 10.29 -4.71 6.34
N LEU A 164 11.13 -5.07 5.38
CA LEU A 164 11.25 -6.42 4.85
C LEU A 164 12.58 -7.09 5.21
N LEU A 165 12.53 -8.40 5.44
CA LEU A 165 13.69 -9.23 5.70
C LEU A 165 13.58 -10.53 4.90
N TYR A 166 14.63 -10.91 4.20
CA TYR A 166 14.77 -12.24 3.61
C TYR A 166 15.78 -13.05 4.43
N LEU A 167 15.35 -14.23 4.83
CA LEU A 167 16.19 -15.24 5.46
C LEU A 167 16.46 -16.35 4.46
N GLU A 168 17.68 -16.48 4.02
CA GLU A 168 18.11 -17.58 3.16
C GLU A 168 18.81 -18.67 3.98
N ASN A 169 18.32 -19.88 3.90
CA ASN A 169 18.94 -21.03 4.51
C ASN A 169 19.89 -21.65 3.48
N LEU A 170 21.20 -21.58 3.74
CA LEU A 170 22.24 -22.03 2.82
C LEU A 170 22.39 -23.54 2.72
N ASP A 171 21.75 -24.29 3.61
CA ASP A 171 21.80 -25.74 3.57
C ASP A 171 20.65 -26.34 2.75
N THR A 172 19.59 -25.52 2.48
CA THR A 172 18.37 -25.97 1.76
C THR A 172 17.98 -25.05 0.60
N ASP A 173 18.72 -23.95 0.38
CA ASP A 173 18.43 -22.87 -0.59
C ASP A 173 17.02 -22.28 -0.47
N LYS A 174 16.43 -22.43 0.73
CA LYS A 174 15.07 -21.96 0.99
C LYS A 174 15.10 -20.53 1.52
N ILE A 175 14.34 -19.65 0.87
CA ILE A 175 14.13 -18.28 1.33
C ILE A 175 12.83 -18.20 2.12
N SER A 176 12.92 -17.68 3.35
CA SER A 176 11.77 -17.30 4.19
C SER A 176 11.70 -15.78 4.25
N ILE A 177 10.51 -15.22 4.15
CA ILE A 177 10.30 -13.77 4.13
C ILE A 177 9.57 -13.36 5.38
N PHE A 178 10.08 -12.30 6.03
CA PHE A 178 9.51 -11.70 7.22
C PHE A 178 9.23 -10.21 6.93
N SER A 179 8.24 -9.67 7.62
CA SER A 179 7.91 -8.25 7.50
C SER A 179 7.50 -7.66 8.84
N SER A 180 8.07 -6.50 9.17
CA SER A 180 7.63 -5.69 10.30
C SER A 180 6.41 -4.83 9.98
N LYS A 181 6.05 -4.71 8.71
CA LYS A 181 4.85 -4.06 8.21
C LYS A 181 3.85 -5.10 7.76
N PHE A 182 2.59 -4.69 7.59
CA PHE A 182 1.59 -5.55 6.95
C PHE A 182 1.93 -5.68 5.45
N ALA A 183 2.77 -6.63 5.11
CA ALA A 183 3.21 -6.84 3.73
C ALA A 183 3.01 -8.29 3.29
N CYS A 184 2.63 -8.46 2.02
CA CYS A 184 2.58 -9.76 1.38
C CYS A 184 3.98 -10.12 0.86
N PRO A 185 4.60 -11.20 1.35
CA PRO A 185 5.96 -11.56 0.96
C PRO A 185 6.09 -11.94 -0.52
N VAL A 186 5.01 -12.37 -1.15
CA VAL A 186 5.03 -12.85 -2.54
C VAL A 186 4.83 -11.72 -3.54
N SER A 187 3.83 -10.84 -3.31
CA SER A 187 3.48 -9.77 -4.25
C SER A 187 4.16 -8.43 -3.96
N GLY A 188 4.74 -8.28 -2.77
CA GLY A 188 5.26 -7.00 -2.31
C GLY A 188 4.17 -5.98 -1.93
N PHE A 189 2.89 -6.35 -2.01
CA PHE A 189 1.80 -5.51 -1.53
C PHE A 189 1.96 -5.26 -0.04
N SER A 190 1.96 -4.01 0.38
CA SER A 190 2.09 -3.61 1.78
C SER A 190 1.00 -2.61 2.16
N ILE A 191 0.59 -2.70 3.41
CA ILE A 191 -0.28 -1.72 4.05
C ILE A 191 0.58 -1.08 5.14
N GLU A 192 0.78 0.25 5.08
CA GLU A 192 1.65 0.96 6.02
C GLU A 192 1.13 0.85 7.46
N GLU A 193 -0.13 1.20 7.65
CA GLU A 193 -0.79 1.13 8.96
C GLU A 193 -2.28 0.85 8.78
N ILE A 194 -2.84 -0.07 9.58
CA ILE A 194 -4.27 -0.36 9.54
C ILE A 194 -4.99 0.53 10.54
N GLU A 195 -5.44 1.67 10.06
CA GLU A 195 -6.22 2.64 10.81
C GLU A 195 -7.67 2.74 10.31
N PRO A 196 -8.62 3.26 11.12
CA PRO A 196 -9.99 3.48 10.66
C PRO A 196 -10.11 4.36 9.40
N ARG A 197 -9.13 5.25 9.15
CA ARG A 197 -9.09 6.10 7.93
C ARG A 197 -8.90 5.30 6.65
N LEU A 198 -8.17 4.18 6.70
CA LEU A 198 -7.96 3.30 5.56
C LEU A 198 -9.27 2.73 5.01
N PHE A 199 -10.28 2.58 5.87
CA PHE A 199 -11.60 2.08 5.48
C PHE A 199 -12.58 3.20 5.14
N SER A 200 -12.14 4.47 5.12
CA SER A 200 -13.01 5.62 4.84
C SER A 200 -12.89 6.05 3.39
N PHE A 201 -13.97 5.94 2.63
CA PHE A 201 -14.03 6.48 1.26
C PHE A 201 -14.02 8.02 1.20
N ASN A 202 -14.09 8.71 2.36
CA ASN A 202 -13.95 10.16 2.48
C ASN A 202 -12.53 10.59 2.87
N ALA A 203 -11.64 9.65 3.17
CA ALA A 203 -10.24 9.93 3.51
C ALA A 203 -9.34 9.57 2.31
N PRO A 204 -8.29 10.37 2.01
CA PRO A 204 -7.40 10.09 0.88
C PRO A 204 -6.79 8.68 0.89
N GLN A 205 -6.55 8.12 2.09
CA GLN A 205 -5.96 6.79 2.26
C GLN A 205 -6.92 5.65 1.89
N GLY A 206 -8.24 5.87 2.02
CA GLY A 206 -9.27 4.85 1.76
C GLY A 206 -10.16 5.15 0.56
N ALA A 207 -10.04 6.33 -0.03
CA ALA A 207 -10.80 6.71 -1.21
C ALA A 207 -10.28 5.98 -2.47
N CYS A 208 -11.18 5.73 -3.40
CA CYS A 208 -10.80 5.23 -4.72
C CYS A 208 -9.98 6.28 -5.47
N SER A 209 -8.82 5.89 -6.03
CA SER A 209 -7.93 6.80 -6.76
C SER A 209 -8.53 7.36 -8.05
N GLU A 210 -9.59 6.76 -8.59
CA GLU A 210 -10.25 7.20 -9.82
C GLU A 210 -11.38 8.18 -9.55
N CYS A 211 -12.21 7.92 -8.52
CA CYS A 211 -13.42 8.72 -8.28
C CYS A 211 -13.42 9.48 -6.94
N ASP A 212 -12.31 9.46 -6.17
CA ASP A 212 -12.20 10.08 -4.85
C ASP A 212 -13.34 9.72 -3.88
N GLY A 213 -13.83 8.48 -3.97
CA GLY A 213 -14.94 7.99 -3.16
C GLY A 213 -16.31 8.48 -3.59
N LEU A 214 -16.46 9.06 -4.78
CA LEU A 214 -17.75 9.54 -5.31
C LEU A 214 -18.54 8.43 -6.01
N GLY A 215 -17.90 7.34 -6.43
CA GLY A 215 -18.52 6.25 -7.17
C GLY A 215 -18.88 6.61 -8.62
N VAL A 216 -18.59 7.83 -9.03
CA VAL A 216 -18.82 8.36 -10.38
C VAL A 216 -17.64 9.21 -10.79
N GLU A 217 -17.26 9.11 -12.04
CA GLU A 217 -16.27 9.97 -12.66
C GLU A 217 -17.00 11.06 -13.44
N LYS A 218 -16.53 12.31 -13.32
CA LYS A 218 -17.06 13.45 -14.07
C LYS A 218 -16.03 13.85 -15.11
N TYR A 219 -16.41 13.81 -16.35
CA TYR A 219 -15.60 14.29 -17.45
C TYR A 219 -16.37 15.30 -18.29
N PHE A 220 -15.66 16.14 -19.00
CA PHE A 220 -16.23 17.03 -19.96
C PHE A 220 -16.49 16.25 -21.25
N ASP A 221 -17.76 16.22 -21.67
CA ASP A 221 -18.17 15.58 -22.92
C ASP A 221 -17.99 16.60 -24.06
N GLU A 222 -16.97 16.40 -24.87
CA GLU A 222 -16.61 17.30 -25.96
C GLU A 222 -17.78 17.48 -26.95
N TYR A 223 -18.52 16.43 -27.25
CA TYR A 223 -19.68 16.47 -28.14
C TYR A 223 -20.84 17.27 -27.56
N LYS A 224 -20.97 17.36 -26.26
CA LYS A 224 -22.00 18.19 -25.62
C LYS A 224 -21.56 19.64 -25.53
N ILE A 225 -20.27 19.89 -25.43
CA ILE A 225 -19.72 21.25 -25.41
C ILE A 225 -19.72 21.85 -26.82
N VAL A 226 -19.27 21.06 -27.82
CA VAL A 226 -19.21 21.46 -29.23
C VAL A 226 -20.08 20.50 -30.06
N PRO A 227 -21.42 20.65 -30.05
CA PRO A 227 -22.32 19.73 -30.76
C PRO A 227 -22.25 19.86 -32.28
N ASP A 228 -21.68 20.96 -32.80
CA ASP A 228 -21.55 21.24 -34.23
C ASP A 228 -20.15 21.82 -34.50
N GLU A 229 -19.24 20.97 -34.93
CA GLU A 229 -17.84 21.35 -35.25
C GLU A 229 -17.73 22.23 -36.51
N THR A 230 -18.80 22.34 -37.28
CA THR A 230 -18.83 23.18 -38.52
C THR A 230 -19.03 24.65 -38.21
N ARG A 231 -19.44 25.02 -36.99
CA ARG A 231 -19.65 26.39 -36.57
C ARG A 231 -18.37 27.01 -35.99
N SER A 232 -18.22 28.30 -36.22
CA SER A 232 -17.19 29.05 -35.51
C SER A 232 -17.62 29.34 -34.07
N ILE A 233 -16.65 29.67 -33.21
CA ILE A 233 -16.92 30.03 -31.81
C ILE A 233 -17.84 31.27 -31.75
N SER A 234 -17.68 32.25 -32.69
CA SER A 234 -18.53 33.44 -32.81
C SER A 234 -19.95 33.10 -33.23
N ASP A 235 -20.16 32.00 -33.96
CA ASP A 235 -21.47 31.54 -34.41
C ASP A 235 -22.14 30.54 -33.45
N GLY A 236 -21.57 30.41 -32.23
CA GLY A 236 -22.16 29.61 -31.19
C GLY A 236 -21.82 28.11 -31.28
N ALA A 237 -20.59 27.76 -31.68
CA ALA A 237 -20.10 26.40 -31.66
C ALA A 237 -20.10 25.79 -30.25
N ILE A 238 -19.84 26.62 -29.24
CA ILE A 238 -19.82 26.20 -27.81
C ILE A 238 -21.22 26.42 -27.23
N LYS A 239 -21.76 25.34 -26.69
CA LYS A 239 -23.06 25.37 -25.99
C LYS A 239 -22.80 25.44 -24.48
N PRO A 240 -23.24 26.49 -23.76
CA PRO A 240 -23.06 26.65 -22.32
C PRO A 240 -23.89 25.65 -21.51
#